data_48494b195dfd0ba76227d40fce42259a
#
_entry.id   48494b195dfd0ba76227d40fce42259a
#
_cell.length_a   1.000
_cell.length_b   1.000
_cell.length_c   1.000
_cell.angle_alpha   90.00
_cell.angle_beta   90.00
_cell.angle_gamma   90.00
#
_symmetry.space_group_name_H-M   'P 1'
#
loop_
_entity.id
_entity.type
_entity.pdbx_description
1 polymer ?
#
loop_
_entity_poly.entity_id
_entity_poly.type
_entity_poly.pdbx_seq_one_letter_code
_entity_poly.pdbx_strand_id
1 'polypeptide(L)'
;NGVYFWDTPSLMIVFGGTIASTFISHPMGDAKGFLGYIGKSWKPNSVQLVETLTLIVDVSKIARKNILAIEDALPSIENLFLRGGLRLVVDRADREAIVNMMAHEVKYTMAGKDNEIAVVGTMASLCPAWGMLGTLVGLVLLLQNLDDPSAIGPAMAVALITTFYGSLFANTIFSPAKKKLELYAGEEKVLMEMIRDGVLYIEGGQRPDFIENDLMNYLPPVQKTMYEALKFEGGGEAAAEGGE
;
A
#
# COMPACT_ATOMS: atom_id res chain seq x y z
N ASN A 1 -21.13 -16.96 26.15
CA ASN A 1 -20.95 -18.36 25.75
C ASN A 1 -20.37 -18.52 24.34
N GLY A 2 -19.19 -17.94 24.08
CA GLY A 2 -18.49 -18.06 22.79
C GLY A 2 -17.89 -19.45 22.50
N VAL A 3 -17.92 -20.34 23.48
CA VAL A 3 -17.36 -21.71 23.38
C VAL A 3 -18.08 -22.54 22.30
N TYR A 4 -19.35 -22.27 22.03
CA TYR A 4 -20.13 -23.00 21.02
C TYR A 4 -19.72 -22.70 19.58
N PHE A 5 -18.98 -21.62 19.34
CA PHE A 5 -18.45 -21.24 18.01
C PHE A 5 -17.02 -21.71 17.79
N TRP A 6 -16.42 -22.37 18.79
CA TRP A 6 -15.05 -22.89 18.65
C TRP A 6 -15.08 -24.33 18.20
N ASP A 7 -14.66 -24.59 16.96
CA ASP A 7 -14.53 -25.92 16.40
C ASP A 7 -13.19 -26.05 15.67
N THR A 8 -12.29 -26.86 16.24
CA THR A 8 -10.92 -27.00 15.70
C THR A 8 -10.90 -27.68 14.33
N PRO A 9 -11.68 -28.74 14.03
CA PRO A 9 -11.78 -29.32 12.70
C PRO A 9 -12.20 -28.28 11.64
N SER A 10 -13.25 -27.50 11.91
CA SER A 10 -13.73 -26.45 11.01
C SER A 10 -12.68 -25.38 10.74
N LEU A 11 -11.94 -24.97 11.78
CA LEU A 11 -10.82 -24.02 11.65
C LEU A 11 -9.72 -24.57 10.74
N MET A 12 -9.36 -25.84 10.93
CA MET A 12 -8.32 -26.50 10.10
C MET A 12 -8.74 -26.62 8.64
N ILE A 13 -10.01 -26.93 8.35
CA ILE A 13 -10.53 -27.00 6.99
C ILE A 13 -10.43 -25.64 6.32
N VAL A 14 -10.95 -24.59 6.95
CA VAL A 14 -11.03 -23.24 6.35
C VAL A 14 -9.66 -22.61 6.25
N PHE A 15 -8.91 -22.51 7.35
CA PHE A 15 -7.60 -21.87 7.32
C PHE A 15 -6.53 -22.72 6.66
N GLY A 16 -6.48 -24.01 6.96
CA GLY A 16 -5.53 -24.91 6.34
C GLY A 16 -5.71 -24.96 4.83
N GLY A 17 -6.96 -25.07 4.37
CA GLY A 17 -7.30 -25.04 2.96
C GLY A 17 -6.98 -23.71 2.30
N THR A 18 -7.35 -22.59 2.93
CA THR A 18 -7.05 -21.25 2.41
C THR A 18 -5.55 -21.02 2.29
N ILE A 19 -4.78 -21.32 3.33
CA ILE A 19 -3.33 -21.15 3.34
C ILE A 19 -2.68 -22.05 2.29
N ALA A 20 -2.99 -23.36 2.28
CA ALA A 20 -2.44 -24.31 1.31
C ALA A 20 -2.70 -23.87 -0.14
N SER A 21 -3.95 -23.47 -0.44
CA SER A 21 -4.31 -23.00 -1.77
C SER A 21 -3.61 -21.68 -2.14
N THR A 22 -3.40 -20.79 -1.18
CA THR A 22 -2.63 -19.54 -1.41
C THR A 22 -1.17 -19.85 -1.74
N PHE A 23 -0.55 -20.80 -1.04
CA PHE A 23 0.82 -21.25 -1.35
C PHE A 23 0.95 -21.95 -2.72
N ILE A 24 -0.12 -22.58 -3.20
CA ILE A 24 -0.15 -23.15 -4.55
C ILE A 24 -0.33 -22.07 -5.62
N SER A 25 -1.10 -21.02 -5.32
CA SER A 25 -1.46 -19.96 -6.26
C SER A 25 -0.39 -18.89 -6.46
N HIS A 26 0.52 -18.74 -5.50
CA HIS A 26 1.53 -17.67 -5.49
C HIS A 26 2.95 -18.21 -5.27
N PRO A 27 3.98 -17.52 -5.77
CA PRO A 27 5.37 -17.85 -5.43
C PRO A 27 5.58 -17.89 -3.92
N MET A 28 6.38 -18.84 -3.45
CA MET A 28 6.65 -19.04 -2.02
C MET A 28 7.18 -17.79 -1.30
N GLY A 29 7.93 -16.95 -2.01
CA GLY A 29 8.45 -15.67 -1.47
C GLY A 29 7.32 -14.73 -1.09
N ASP A 30 6.34 -14.56 -1.97
CA ASP A 30 5.20 -13.67 -1.78
C ASP A 30 4.19 -14.27 -0.79
N ALA A 31 3.89 -15.56 -0.94
CA ALA A 31 2.93 -16.25 -0.08
C ALA A 31 3.32 -16.22 1.40
N LYS A 32 4.61 -16.40 1.75
CA LYS A 32 5.09 -16.34 3.15
C LYS A 32 4.87 -14.98 3.82
N GLY A 33 4.79 -13.91 3.02
CA GLY A 33 4.59 -12.55 3.49
C GLY A 33 3.18 -12.21 3.97
N PHE A 34 2.19 -13.08 3.80
CA PHE A 34 0.76 -12.74 3.98
C PHE A 34 0.42 -12.14 5.35
N LEU A 35 1.01 -12.64 6.45
CA LEU A 35 0.80 -12.06 7.78
C LEU A 35 1.37 -10.65 7.89
N GLY A 36 2.52 -10.41 7.26
CA GLY A 36 3.13 -9.08 7.17
C GLY A 36 2.27 -8.12 6.37
N TYR A 37 1.69 -8.56 5.25
CA TYR A 37 0.80 -7.74 4.41
C TYR A 37 -0.47 -7.34 5.15
N ILE A 38 -1.11 -8.27 5.85
CA ILE A 38 -2.25 -7.98 6.73
C ILE A 38 -1.82 -6.99 7.84
N GLY A 39 -0.66 -7.21 8.46
CA GLY A 39 -0.12 -6.31 9.49
C GLY A 39 0.15 -4.89 8.96
N LYS A 40 0.64 -4.75 7.73
CA LYS A 40 0.83 -3.45 7.06
C LYS A 40 -0.49 -2.69 6.94
N SER A 41 -1.61 -3.39 6.64
CA SER A 41 -2.91 -2.74 6.50
C SER A 41 -3.42 -2.10 7.81
N TRP A 42 -2.90 -2.49 8.96
CA TRP A 42 -3.30 -1.95 10.26
C TRP A 42 -2.48 -0.73 10.69
N LYS A 43 -1.32 -0.52 10.04
CA LYS A 43 -0.49 0.66 10.31
C LYS A 43 -0.99 1.84 9.46
N PRO A 44 -0.98 3.07 10.01
CA PRO A 44 -1.26 4.26 9.21
C PRO A 44 -0.19 4.39 8.10
N ASN A 45 -0.63 4.72 6.90
CA ASN A 45 0.27 5.09 5.82
C ASN A 45 0.59 6.59 5.96
N SER A 46 1.84 6.94 6.14
CA SER A 46 2.28 8.33 6.20
C SER A 46 2.82 8.76 4.83
N VAL A 47 1.96 8.86 3.82
CA VAL A 47 2.36 9.47 2.56
C VAL A 47 2.42 10.99 2.76
N GLN A 48 3.63 11.51 2.77
CA GLN A 48 3.93 12.92 3.05
C GLN A 48 3.99 13.74 1.75
N LEU A 49 2.83 13.89 1.06
CA LEU A 49 2.77 14.62 -0.20
C LEU A 49 3.16 16.10 -0.04
N VAL A 50 2.62 16.78 0.98
CA VAL A 50 2.87 18.20 1.24
C VAL A 50 4.35 18.46 1.56
N GLU A 51 4.92 17.66 2.45
CA GLU A 51 6.33 17.77 2.84
C GLU A 51 7.27 17.50 1.66
N THR A 52 6.94 16.47 0.85
CA THR A 52 7.74 16.15 -0.35
C THR A 52 7.64 17.24 -1.40
N LEU A 53 6.45 17.84 -1.60
CA LEU A 53 6.25 18.96 -2.51
C LEU A 53 7.11 20.15 -2.07
N THR A 54 7.04 20.52 -0.78
CA THR A 54 7.85 21.62 -0.23
C THR A 54 9.34 21.37 -0.46
N LEU A 55 9.80 20.15 -0.18
CA LEU A 55 11.19 19.77 -0.40
C LEU A 55 11.63 19.87 -1.86
N ILE A 56 10.79 19.41 -2.81
CA ILE A 56 11.07 19.54 -4.25
C ILE A 56 11.17 21.01 -4.67
N VAL A 57 10.27 21.86 -4.17
CA VAL A 57 10.29 23.29 -4.46
C VAL A 57 11.56 23.94 -3.90
N ASP A 58 11.98 23.60 -2.68
CA ASP A 58 13.19 24.16 -2.08
C ASP A 58 14.46 23.68 -2.80
N VAL A 59 14.53 22.39 -3.15
CA VAL A 59 15.62 21.88 -3.99
C VAL A 59 15.65 22.57 -5.36
N SER A 60 14.50 22.89 -5.94
CA SER A 60 14.43 23.60 -7.22
C SER A 60 15.00 25.01 -7.13
N LYS A 61 14.82 25.71 -6.00
CA LYS A 61 15.44 27.03 -5.74
C LYS A 61 16.98 26.93 -5.66
N ILE A 62 17.47 25.87 -5.04
CA ILE A 62 18.92 25.57 -4.94
C ILE A 62 19.48 25.25 -6.34
N ALA A 63 18.82 24.35 -7.06
CA ALA A 63 19.21 23.90 -8.41
C ALA A 63 19.33 25.06 -9.40
N ARG A 64 18.44 26.04 -9.29
CA ARG A 64 18.42 27.22 -10.15
C ARG A 64 19.63 28.14 -9.97
N LYS A 65 20.21 28.17 -8.77
CA LYS A 65 21.44 28.92 -8.51
C LYS A 65 22.67 28.12 -8.95
N ASN A 66 22.72 26.87 -8.60
CA ASN A 66 23.78 25.93 -8.99
C ASN A 66 23.27 24.48 -8.85
N ILE A 67 23.23 23.75 -9.96
CA ILE A 67 22.80 22.33 -9.97
C ILE A 67 23.69 21.46 -9.07
N LEU A 68 24.99 21.74 -9.01
CA LEU A 68 25.92 21.00 -8.15
C LEU A 68 25.65 21.21 -6.66
N ALA A 69 25.03 22.32 -6.27
CA ALA A 69 24.69 22.56 -4.86
C ALA A 69 23.57 21.61 -4.36
N ILE A 70 22.88 20.89 -5.27
CA ILE A 70 21.95 19.82 -4.86
C ILE A 70 22.71 18.69 -4.17
N GLU A 71 23.97 18.41 -4.53
CA GLU A 71 24.79 17.34 -3.95
C GLU A 71 24.93 17.48 -2.44
N ASP A 72 25.10 18.72 -1.97
CA ASP A 72 25.18 19.02 -0.52
C ASP A 72 23.86 18.77 0.22
N ALA A 73 22.72 18.86 -0.48
CA ALA A 73 21.38 18.62 0.06
C ALA A 73 20.98 17.14 0.05
N LEU A 74 21.57 16.29 -0.82
CA LEU A 74 21.19 14.88 -0.97
C LEU A 74 21.20 14.08 0.35
N PRO A 75 22.20 14.25 1.26
CA PRO A 75 22.23 13.49 2.50
C PRO A 75 21.04 13.78 3.44
N SER A 76 20.45 14.98 3.35
CA SER A 76 19.31 15.37 4.19
C SER A 76 17.96 14.86 3.66
N ILE A 77 17.91 14.32 2.43
CA ILE A 77 16.70 13.82 1.80
C ILE A 77 16.47 12.37 2.23
N GLU A 78 15.45 12.15 3.06
CA GLU A 78 15.09 10.80 3.56
C GLU A 78 14.48 9.92 2.47
N ASN A 79 13.67 10.50 1.58
CA ASN A 79 13.03 9.76 0.50
C ASN A 79 14.07 9.27 -0.51
N LEU A 80 14.26 7.94 -0.55
CA LEU A 80 15.28 7.30 -1.40
C LEU A 80 15.01 7.50 -2.90
N PHE A 81 13.75 7.49 -3.32
CA PHE A 81 13.37 7.66 -4.71
C PHE A 81 13.65 9.08 -5.21
N LEU A 82 13.30 10.10 -4.39
CA LEU A 82 13.64 11.50 -4.69
C LEU A 82 15.16 11.71 -4.73
N ARG A 83 15.86 11.19 -3.72
CA ARG A 83 17.32 11.29 -3.65
C ARG A 83 17.99 10.63 -4.85
N GLY A 84 17.52 9.46 -5.28
CA GLY A 84 18.00 8.76 -6.47
C GLY A 84 17.80 9.56 -7.74
N GLY A 85 16.60 10.11 -7.94
CA GLY A 85 16.29 10.96 -9.11
C GLY A 85 17.14 12.24 -9.15
N LEU A 86 17.28 12.94 -8.02
CA LEU A 86 18.12 14.15 -7.94
C LEU A 86 19.61 13.86 -8.17
N ARG A 87 20.09 12.69 -7.75
CA ARG A 87 21.46 12.27 -8.04
C ARG A 87 21.71 12.13 -9.55
N LEU A 88 20.75 11.56 -10.30
CA LEU A 88 20.86 11.49 -11.75
C LEU A 88 20.95 12.88 -12.40
N VAL A 89 20.26 13.88 -11.84
CA VAL A 89 20.33 15.28 -12.28
C VAL A 89 21.72 15.88 -12.01
N VAL A 90 22.28 15.65 -10.82
CA VAL A 90 23.64 16.11 -10.45
C VAL A 90 24.69 15.45 -11.34
N ASP A 91 24.56 14.17 -11.62
CA ASP A 91 25.44 13.38 -12.48
C ASP A 91 25.27 13.73 -13.97
N ARG A 92 24.36 14.67 -14.31
CA ARG A 92 24.06 15.11 -15.68
C ARG A 92 23.68 13.98 -16.62
N ALA A 93 22.92 13.02 -16.13
CA ALA A 93 22.35 11.96 -16.95
C ALA A 93 21.42 12.54 -18.02
N ASP A 94 21.37 11.89 -19.18
CA ASP A 94 20.44 12.29 -20.25
C ASP A 94 18.99 12.25 -19.75
N ARG A 95 18.19 13.24 -20.14
CA ARG A 95 16.77 13.34 -19.76
C ARG A 95 16.00 12.05 -20.03
N GLU A 96 16.22 11.41 -21.17
CA GLU A 96 15.58 10.14 -21.53
C GLU A 96 15.98 9.03 -20.56
N ALA A 97 17.24 8.99 -20.15
CA ALA A 97 17.73 8.02 -19.16
C ALA A 97 17.06 8.24 -17.79
N ILE A 98 16.93 9.50 -17.33
CA ILE A 98 16.23 9.83 -16.06
C ILE A 98 14.78 9.39 -16.13
N VAL A 99 14.05 9.74 -17.21
CA VAL A 99 12.64 9.35 -17.43
C VAL A 99 12.49 7.84 -17.35
N ASN A 100 13.32 7.10 -18.08
CA ASN A 100 13.22 5.64 -18.14
C ASN A 100 13.57 4.99 -16.81
N MET A 101 14.63 5.42 -16.14
CA MET A 101 15.04 4.85 -14.85
C MET A 101 13.99 5.08 -13.77
N MET A 102 13.49 6.30 -13.63
CA MET A 102 12.45 6.61 -12.65
C MET A 102 11.12 5.90 -12.98
N ALA A 103 10.73 5.84 -14.26
CA ALA A 103 9.52 5.10 -14.66
C ALA A 103 9.64 3.60 -14.38
N HIS A 104 10.81 3.00 -14.59
CA HIS A 104 11.04 1.60 -14.24
C HIS A 104 10.94 1.37 -12.74
N GLU A 105 11.51 2.25 -11.92
CA GLU A 105 11.44 2.11 -10.46
C GLU A 105 10.00 2.21 -9.96
N VAL A 106 9.20 3.18 -10.46
CA VAL A 106 7.76 3.25 -10.18
C VAL A 106 7.07 1.94 -10.56
N LYS A 107 7.29 1.46 -11.78
CA LYS A 107 6.66 0.24 -12.29
C LYS A 107 6.99 -0.98 -11.43
N TYR A 108 8.26 -1.19 -11.08
CA TYR A 108 8.66 -2.37 -10.30
C TYR A 108 8.23 -2.28 -8.83
N THR A 109 8.24 -1.09 -8.25
CA THR A 109 7.69 -0.86 -6.91
C THR A 109 6.20 -1.17 -6.87
N MET A 110 5.42 -0.68 -7.84
CA MET A 110 3.99 -0.96 -7.92
C MET A 110 3.71 -2.44 -8.19
N ALA A 111 4.47 -3.11 -9.06
CA ALA A 111 4.34 -4.55 -9.28
C ALA A 111 4.54 -5.37 -7.99
N GLY A 112 5.47 -4.97 -7.14
CA GLY A 112 5.64 -5.58 -5.82
C GLY A 112 4.41 -5.38 -4.91
N LYS A 113 3.82 -4.19 -4.92
CA LYS A 113 2.57 -3.91 -4.16
C LYS A 113 1.39 -4.72 -4.71
N ASP A 114 1.27 -4.82 -6.03
CA ASP A 114 0.21 -5.60 -6.67
C ASP A 114 0.30 -7.09 -6.28
N ASN A 115 1.50 -7.64 -6.15
CA ASN A 115 1.69 -9.00 -5.66
C ASN A 115 1.23 -9.15 -4.19
N GLU A 116 1.57 -8.21 -3.29
CA GLU A 116 1.10 -8.20 -1.90
C GLU A 116 -0.45 -8.19 -1.85
N ILE A 117 -1.07 -7.32 -2.64
CA ILE A 117 -2.53 -7.18 -2.77
C ILE A 117 -3.16 -8.46 -3.31
N ALA A 118 -2.55 -9.07 -4.33
CA ALA A 118 -3.03 -10.29 -4.97
C ALA A 118 -3.03 -11.47 -3.98
N VAL A 119 -2.00 -11.63 -3.15
CA VAL A 119 -1.94 -12.69 -2.11
C VAL A 119 -3.10 -12.55 -1.13
N VAL A 120 -3.32 -11.35 -0.58
CA VAL A 120 -4.43 -11.11 0.37
C VAL A 120 -5.78 -11.26 -0.32
N GLY A 121 -5.90 -10.82 -1.58
CA GLY A 121 -7.10 -10.99 -2.40
C GLY A 121 -7.44 -12.46 -2.67
N THR A 122 -6.45 -13.29 -2.92
CA THR A 122 -6.61 -14.74 -3.06
C THR A 122 -7.15 -15.36 -1.76
N MET A 123 -6.61 -14.98 -0.60
CA MET A 123 -7.12 -15.43 0.69
C MET A 123 -8.57 -15.00 0.92
N ALA A 124 -8.92 -13.75 0.58
CA ALA A 124 -10.29 -13.25 0.68
C ALA A 124 -11.29 -14.06 -0.15
N SER A 125 -10.90 -14.51 -1.34
CA SER A 125 -11.76 -15.30 -2.24
C SER A 125 -11.81 -16.78 -1.89
N LEU A 126 -10.71 -17.36 -1.45
CA LEU A 126 -10.61 -18.78 -1.13
C LEU A 126 -11.21 -19.14 0.24
N CYS A 127 -11.16 -18.21 1.20
CA CYS A 127 -11.64 -18.48 2.55
C CYS A 127 -13.15 -18.86 2.59
N PRO A 128 -14.08 -18.17 1.91
CA PRO A 128 -15.46 -18.62 1.80
C PRO A 128 -15.62 -19.89 0.99
N ALA A 129 -14.79 -20.12 -0.05
CA ALA A 129 -14.83 -21.33 -0.86
C ALA A 129 -14.50 -22.58 0.00
N TRP A 130 -13.48 -22.49 0.85
CA TRP A 130 -13.16 -23.54 1.82
C TRP A 130 -14.25 -23.70 2.90
N GLY A 131 -14.93 -22.59 3.26
CA GLY A 131 -16.13 -22.65 4.10
C GLY A 131 -17.24 -23.50 3.48
N MET A 132 -17.54 -23.28 2.19
CA MET A 132 -18.52 -24.10 1.45
C MET A 132 -18.09 -25.56 1.33
N LEU A 133 -16.82 -25.83 1.05
CA LEU A 133 -16.29 -27.21 1.04
C LEU A 133 -16.47 -27.88 2.40
N GLY A 134 -16.26 -27.14 3.49
CA GLY A 134 -16.48 -27.64 4.84
C GLY A 134 -17.94 -28.02 5.11
N THR A 135 -18.92 -27.34 4.51
CA THR A 135 -20.34 -27.79 4.62
C THR A 135 -20.56 -29.14 3.97
N LEU A 136 -19.95 -29.37 2.80
CA LEU A 136 -20.05 -30.67 2.14
C LEU A 136 -19.40 -31.78 2.97
N VAL A 137 -18.25 -31.51 3.58
CA VAL A 137 -17.59 -32.46 4.51
C VAL A 137 -18.51 -32.78 5.68
N GLY A 138 -19.10 -31.79 6.33
CA GLY A 138 -20.03 -31.98 7.44
C GLY A 138 -21.28 -32.78 7.04
N LEU A 139 -21.84 -32.51 5.85
CA LEU A 139 -22.98 -33.26 5.31
C LEU A 139 -22.61 -34.72 5.00
N VAL A 140 -21.44 -34.98 4.45
CA VAL A 140 -20.98 -36.36 4.20
C VAL A 140 -20.84 -37.11 5.51
N LEU A 141 -20.24 -36.49 6.54
CA LEU A 141 -20.13 -37.10 7.87
C LEU A 141 -21.49 -37.37 8.49
N LEU A 142 -22.47 -36.47 8.30
CA LEU A 142 -23.83 -36.69 8.79
C LEU A 142 -24.48 -37.89 8.10
N LEU A 143 -24.39 -37.96 6.75
CA LEU A 143 -24.96 -39.08 6.00
C LEU A 143 -24.36 -40.45 6.34
N GLN A 144 -23.08 -40.49 6.71
CA GLN A 144 -22.40 -41.72 7.12
C GLN A 144 -22.85 -42.22 8.50
N ASN A 145 -23.43 -41.36 9.32
CA ASN A 145 -23.77 -41.65 10.70
C ASN A 145 -25.27 -41.42 11.00
N LEU A 146 -26.13 -41.59 10.02
CA LEU A 146 -27.59 -41.35 10.18
C LEU A 146 -28.23 -42.26 11.24
N ASP A 147 -27.67 -43.44 11.46
CA ASP A 147 -28.18 -44.40 12.44
C ASP A 147 -27.77 -44.07 13.88
N ASP A 148 -26.83 -43.12 14.07
CA ASP A 148 -26.39 -42.66 15.39
C ASP A 148 -26.84 -41.21 15.66
N PRO A 149 -27.93 -40.99 16.43
CA PRO A 149 -28.42 -39.66 16.76
C PRO A 149 -27.37 -38.75 17.48
N SER A 150 -26.41 -39.36 18.16
CA SER A 150 -25.36 -38.62 18.88
C SER A 150 -24.32 -38.00 17.94
N ALA A 151 -24.11 -38.54 16.74
CA ALA A 151 -23.19 -38.05 15.73
C ALA A 151 -23.77 -36.96 14.85
N ILE A 152 -25.09 -36.83 14.75
CA ILE A 152 -25.76 -35.84 13.90
C ILE A 152 -25.40 -34.40 14.30
N GLY A 153 -25.45 -34.11 15.61
CA GLY A 153 -25.16 -32.74 16.12
C GLY A 153 -23.75 -32.25 15.76
N PRO A 154 -22.69 -33.03 16.08
CA PRO A 154 -21.31 -32.68 15.71
C PRO A 154 -21.12 -32.49 14.20
N ALA A 155 -21.65 -33.34 13.33
CA ALA A 155 -21.54 -33.24 11.88
C ALA A 155 -22.21 -31.98 11.32
N MET A 156 -23.40 -31.64 11.83
CA MET A 156 -24.09 -30.38 11.50
C MET A 156 -23.30 -29.16 11.98
N ALA A 157 -22.68 -29.23 13.17
CA ALA A 157 -21.86 -28.15 13.68
C ALA A 157 -20.68 -27.84 12.74
N VAL A 158 -19.95 -28.87 12.29
CA VAL A 158 -18.87 -28.69 11.30
C VAL A 158 -19.38 -28.01 10.04
N ALA A 159 -20.52 -28.45 9.47
CA ALA A 159 -21.09 -27.86 8.27
C ALA A 159 -21.43 -26.35 8.44
N LEU A 160 -22.01 -25.96 9.56
CA LEU A 160 -22.41 -24.58 9.80
C LEU A 160 -21.22 -23.68 10.18
N ILE A 161 -20.33 -24.15 11.07
CA ILE A 161 -19.21 -23.36 11.59
C ILE A 161 -18.15 -23.11 10.53
N THR A 162 -17.91 -24.03 9.60
CA THR A 162 -16.96 -23.81 8.48
C THR A 162 -17.43 -22.66 7.60
N THR A 163 -18.70 -22.59 7.22
CA THR A 163 -19.23 -21.47 6.44
C THR A 163 -19.18 -20.16 7.22
N PHE A 164 -19.51 -20.21 8.51
CA PHE A 164 -19.40 -19.03 9.37
C PHE A 164 -17.97 -18.50 9.42
N TYR A 165 -16.96 -19.35 9.66
CA TYR A 165 -15.55 -18.91 9.65
C TYR A 165 -15.11 -18.41 8.29
N GLY A 166 -15.42 -19.13 7.21
CA GLY A 166 -15.07 -18.71 5.86
C GLY A 166 -15.58 -17.31 5.54
N SER A 167 -16.85 -17.05 5.82
CA SER A 167 -17.46 -15.73 5.61
C SER A 167 -16.93 -14.67 6.56
N LEU A 168 -16.79 -14.99 7.84
CA LEU A 168 -16.31 -14.06 8.86
C LEU A 168 -14.92 -13.52 8.52
N PHE A 169 -13.94 -14.40 8.33
CA PHE A 169 -12.54 -13.99 8.10
C PHE A 169 -12.36 -13.32 6.74
N ALA A 170 -13.05 -13.78 5.70
CA ALA A 170 -13.00 -13.13 4.40
C ALA A 170 -13.47 -11.67 4.47
N ASN A 171 -14.60 -11.42 5.13
CA ASN A 171 -15.24 -10.10 5.12
C ASN A 171 -14.75 -9.16 6.22
N THR A 172 -14.26 -9.68 7.35
CA THR A 172 -13.78 -8.82 8.45
C THR A 172 -12.28 -8.58 8.44
N ILE A 173 -11.48 -9.47 7.83
CA ILE A 173 -10.02 -9.35 7.84
C ILE A 173 -9.48 -9.22 6.43
N PHE A 174 -9.65 -10.22 5.55
CA PHE A 174 -8.94 -10.27 4.29
C PHE A 174 -9.43 -9.21 3.29
N SER A 175 -10.74 -9.04 3.10
CA SER A 175 -11.27 -8.05 2.17
C SER A 175 -10.98 -6.61 2.59
N PRO A 176 -11.16 -6.19 3.86
CA PRO A 176 -10.76 -4.87 4.31
C PRO A 176 -9.24 -4.63 4.23
N ALA A 177 -8.42 -5.64 4.56
CA ALA A 177 -6.98 -5.54 4.45
C ALA A 177 -6.54 -5.33 3.00
N LYS A 178 -7.08 -6.12 2.05
CA LYS A 178 -6.86 -5.92 0.62
C LYS A 178 -7.20 -4.50 0.19
N LYS A 179 -8.41 -4.03 0.53
CA LYS A 179 -8.87 -2.68 0.17
C LYS A 179 -7.93 -1.59 0.66
N LYS A 180 -7.42 -1.74 1.87
CA LYS A 180 -6.53 -0.77 2.48
C LYS A 180 -5.14 -0.81 1.84
N LEU A 181 -4.64 -1.98 1.48
CA LEU A 181 -3.40 -2.12 0.71
C LEU A 181 -3.51 -1.48 -0.68
N GLU A 182 -4.65 -1.64 -1.37
CA GLU A 182 -4.93 -0.98 -2.65
C GLU A 182 -4.89 0.55 -2.53
N LEU A 183 -5.51 1.11 -1.47
CA LEU A 183 -5.47 2.54 -1.20
C LEU A 183 -4.04 3.04 -0.96
N TYR A 184 -3.27 2.34 -0.13
CA TYR A 184 -1.88 2.72 0.18
C TYR A 184 -0.97 2.63 -1.05
N ALA A 185 -1.13 1.60 -1.88
CA ALA A 185 -0.39 1.49 -3.14
C ALA A 185 -0.74 2.63 -4.10
N GLY A 186 -2.02 3.04 -4.16
CA GLY A 186 -2.46 4.19 -4.95
C GLY A 186 -1.83 5.50 -4.47
N GLU A 187 -1.83 5.76 -3.16
CA GLU A 187 -1.22 6.96 -2.57
C GLU A 187 0.31 7.01 -2.81
N GLU A 188 0.99 5.89 -2.65
CA GLU A 188 2.44 5.77 -2.89
C GLU A 188 2.77 5.99 -4.36
N LYS A 189 1.93 5.48 -5.28
CA LYS A 189 2.06 5.72 -6.72
C LYS A 189 1.97 7.21 -7.05
N VAL A 190 0.97 7.91 -6.52
CA VAL A 190 0.81 9.35 -6.70
C VAL A 190 2.03 10.11 -6.20
N LEU A 191 2.57 9.76 -5.02
CA LEU A 191 3.80 10.36 -4.50
C LEU A 191 4.99 10.13 -5.43
N MET A 192 5.19 8.91 -5.92
CA MET A 192 6.30 8.61 -6.82
C MET A 192 6.17 9.35 -8.17
N GLU A 193 4.96 9.45 -8.72
CA GLU A 193 4.71 10.20 -9.95
C GLU A 193 4.99 11.69 -9.75
N MET A 194 4.56 12.28 -8.63
CA MET A 194 4.86 13.67 -8.25
C MET A 194 6.38 13.91 -8.13
N ILE A 195 7.10 13.00 -7.48
CA ILE A 195 8.56 13.07 -7.34
C ILE A 195 9.23 13.01 -8.72
N ARG A 196 8.83 12.05 -9.57
CA ARG A 196 9.37 11.90 -10.93
C ARG A 196 9.23 13.19 -11.73
N ASP A 197 8.04 13.76 -11.74
CA ASP A 197 7.77 14.97 -12.52
C ASP A 197 8.53 16.17 -11.92
N GLY A 198 8.61 16.27 -10.59
CA GLY A 198 9.42 17.28 -9.91
C GLY A 198 10.90 17.21 -10.27
N VAL A 199 11.49 16.01 -10.30
CA VAL A 199 12.88 15.79 -10.71
C VAL A 199 13.10 16.20 -12.17
N LEU A 200 12.17 15.85 -13.07
CA LEU A 200 12.24 16.22 -14.49
C LEU A 200 12.08 17.72 -14.73
N TYR A 201 11.32 18.43 -13.89
CA TYR A 201 11.23 19.89 -13.94
C TYR A 201 12.50 20.55 -13.44
N ILE A 202 13.13 20.01 -12.39
CA ILE A 202 14.43 20.49 -11.90
C ILE A 202 15.50 20.31 -12.95
N GLU A 203 15.57 19.15 -13.57
CA GLU A 203 16.51 18.84 -14.68
C GLU A 203 16.31 19.81 -15.85
N GLY A 204 15.05 20.07 -16.24
CA GLY A 204 14.70 21.02 -17.30
C GLY A 204 14.89 22.49 -16.94
N GLY A 205 15.37 22.82 -15.72
CA GLY A 205 15.60 24.21 -15.28
C GLY A 205 14.32 25.04 -15.11
N GLN A 206 13.18 24.39 -14.87
CA GLN A 206 11.90 25.07 -14.71
C GLN A 206 11.91 26.01 -13.48
N ARG A 207 11.05 27.05 -13.52
CA ARG A 207 10.92 28.00 -12.41
C ARG A 207 10.28 27.31 -11.21
N PRO A 208 10.76 27.59 -9.96
CA PRO A 208 10.16 27.02 -8.75
C PRO A 208 8.66 27.25 -8.63
N ASP A 209 8.17 28.44 -9.01
CA ASP A 209 6.74 28.78 -9.00
C ASP A 209 5.92 27.89 -9.96
N PHE A 210 6.49 27.55 -11.12
CA PHE A 210 5.85 26.63 -12.07
C PHE A 210 5.80 25.22 -11.49
N ILE A 211 6.93 24.74 -10.94
CA ILE A 211 7.03 23.41 -10.31
C ILE A 211 6.01 23.27 -9.20
N GLU A 212 5.93 24.27 -8.32
CA GLU A 212 4.97 24.31 -7.22
C GLU A 212 3.53 24.22 -7.73
N ASN A 213 3.14 25.08 -8.66
CA ASN A 213 1.77 25.13 -9.18
C ASN A 213 1.35 23.84 -9.88
N ASP A 214 2.26 23.20 -10.60
CA ASP A 214 1.97 21.95 -11.30
C ASP A 214 1.89 20.77 -10.33
N LEU A 215 2.86 20.65 -9.42
CA LEU A 215 2.88 19.57 -8.42
C LEU A 215 1.73 19.68 -7.39
N MET A 216 1.19 20.85 -7.15
CA MET A 216 -0.03 21.03 -6.33
C MET A 216 -1.23 20.27 -6.90
N ASN A 217 -1.26 19.91 -8.18
CA ASN A 217 -2.34 19.12 -8.77
C ASN A 217 -2.34 17.66 -8.30
N TYR A 218 -1.22 17.16 -7.74
CA TYR A 218 -1.14 15.84 -7.12
C TYR A 218 -1.75 15.80 -5.71
N LEU A 219 -1.95 16.98 -5.07
CA LEU A 219 -2.50 17.06 -3.72
C LEU A 219 -4.03 16.87 -3.72
N PRO A 220 -4.59 16.08 -2.81
CA PRO A 220 -6.01 16.08 -2.52
C PRO A 220 -6.49 17.48 -2.12
N PRO A 221 -7.77 17.85 -2.38
CA PRO A 221 -8.27 19.22 -2.13
C PRO A 221 -8.01 19.72 -0.70
N VAL A 222 -8.16 18.88 0.30
CA VAL A 222 -7.91 19.22 1.72
C VAL A 222 -6.44 19.57 1.97
N GLN A 223 -5.52 18.75 1.41
CA GLN A 223 -4.09 18.99 1.56
C GLN A 223 -3.62 20.22 0.78
N LYS A 224 -4.25 20.51 -0.36
CA LYS A 224 -3.98 21.73 -1.14
C LYS A 224 -4.31 22.98 -0.34
N THR A 225 -5.50 23.04 0.27
CA THR A 225 -5.89 24.16 1.14
C THR A 225 -4.95 24.29 2.35
N MET A 226 -4.54 23.17 2.94
CA MET A 226 -3.58 23.17 4.05
C MET A 226 -2.21 23.71 3.63
N TYR A 227 -1.71 23.30 2.47
CA TYR A 227 -0.45 23.80 1.92
C TYR A 227 -0.49 25.32 1.66
N GLU A 228 -1.57 25.80 1.05
CA GLU A 228 -1.79 27.23 0.81
C GLU A 228 -1.81 28.04 2.13
N ALA A 229 -2.48 27.53 3.16
CA ALA A 229 -2.52 28.15 4.49
C ALA A 229 -1.12 28.24 5.13
N LEU A 230 -0.35 27.14 5.12
CA LEU A 230 1.02 27.12 5.63
C LEU A 230 1.94 28.12 4.91
N LYS A 231 1.74 28.31 3.60
CA LYS A 231 2.50 29.28 2.82
C LYS A 231 2.18 30.72 3.22
N PHE A 232 0.91 31.02 3.52
CA PHE A 232 0.51 32.33 4.00
C PHE A 232 1.10 32.67 5.37
N GLU A 233 1.13 31.72 6.29
CA GLU A 233 1.71 31.89 7.63
C GLU A 233 3.23 32.06 7.56
N GLY A 234 3.95 31.23 6.83
CA GLY A 234 5.41 31.35 6.65
C GLY A 234 5.84 32.59 5.86
N GLY A 235 5.00 33.06 4.91
CA GLY A 235 5.25 34.31 4.20
C GLY A 235 5.05 35.59 5.05
N GLY A 236 4.19 35.49 6.06
CA GLY A 236 3.95 36.59 7.03
C GLY A 236 5.13 36.80 8.01
N GLU A 237 5.76 35.73 8.47
CA GLU A 237 6.93 35.82 9.34
C GLU A 237 8.17 36.38 8.62
N ALA A 238 8.43 35.93 7.39
CA ALA A 238 9.56 36.43 6.59
C ALA A 238 9.43 37.94 6.22
N ALA A 239 8.19 38.44 6.08
CA ALA A 239 7.94 39.85 5.83
C ALA A 239 8.08 40.72 7.11
N ALA A 240 7.91 40.16 8.29
CA ALA A 240 8.06 40.87 9.57
C ALA A 240 9.54 40.98 10.01
N GLU A 241 10.41 40.02 9.68
CA GLU A 241 11.84 40.06 10.00
C GLU A 241 12.69 40.89 9.01
N GLY A 242 12.17 41.19 7.82
CA GLY A 242 12.89 41.98 6.80
C GLY A 242 12.64 43.49 6.86
N GLY A 243 11.94 44.00 7.88
CA GLY A 243 11.52 45.39 8.04
C GLY A 243 12.20 46.19 9.18
N GLU A 244 13.37 45.71 9.67
CA GLU A 244 14.20 46.50 10.61
C GLU A 244 15.52 46.96 9.97
#